data_6497882a94cc7e53228d6f8c2c79878c
#
_entry.id   6497882a94cc7e53228d6f8c2c79878c
#
_cell.length_a   1.000
_cell.length_b   1.000
_cell.length_c   1.000
_cell.angle_alpha   90.00
_cell.angle_beta   90.00
_cell.angle_gamma   90.00
#
_symmetry.space_group_name_H-M   'P 1'
#
loop_
_entity.id
_entity.type
_entity.pdbx_description
1 polymer ?
#
loop_
_entity_poly.entity_id
_entity_poly.type
_entity_poly.pdbx_seq_one_letter_code
_entity_poly.pdbx_strand_id
1 'polypeptide(L)'
;MSLRISHWIGQVFLIAVFSLFTLPWARSGTDQPLRVLPLPAAHAHNDYEHKRPLFDALDHGFCSVEADVFLVKGELLVGHTFLQLQRERTLESLYLDPLRARIKQNGGKVYKDGPVLWLLVDVKTEAKSTYQALDKVLAKYSDIVSVVKEGKFAEEAVTVVVSGNRAKAEAAAQKVRYAGIDGRAADLDSTEPVHLLPWISESWTAHFRWRGDGPMPDVERAKLRDFVRRAHKHGRRVRFWATPERVEVWKELRAADVDLINTDKLAELQSFLLENATKSEKN
;
A
#
# COMPACT_ATOMS: atom_id res chain seq x y z
N MET A 1 -61.30 -74.94 52.82
CA MET A 1 -60.49 -73.78 53.23
C MET A 1 -59.07 -74.05 52.69
N SER A 2 -58.73 -73.49 51.56
CA SER A 2 -57.45 -73.78 50.94
C SER A 2 -56.79 -72.44 50.62
N LEU A 3 -55.67 -72.14 51.29
CA LEU A 3 -54.86 -70.97 51.01
C LEU A 3 -53.92 -71.27 49.84
N ARG A 4 -53.98 -70.47 48.77
CA ARG A 4 -53.03 -70.47 47.69
C ARG A 4 -51.97 -69.42 47.97
N ILE A 5 -50.72 -69.85 48.06
CA ILE A 5 -49.52 -68.99 48.17
C ILE A 5 -49.01 -68.80 46.78
N SER A 6 -49.03 -67.56 46.29
CA SER A 6 -48.48 -67.17 44.98
C SER A 6 -47.05 -66.66 45.12
N HIS A 7 -46.12 -67.30 44.41
CA HIS A 7 -44.69 -66.90 44.35
C HIS A 7 -44.53 -65.78 43.38
N TRP A 8 -43.95 -64.65 43.78
CA TRP A 8 -43.47 -63.60 42.97
C TRP A 8 -41.97 -63.78 42.67
N ILE A 9 -41.62 -64.02 41.42
CA ILE A 9 -40.21 -64.06 40.94
C ILE A 9 -39.87 -62.65 40.55
N GLY A 10 -39.01 -61.98 41.30
CA GLY A 10 -38.48 -60.68 40.96
C GLY A 10 -37.41 -60.80 39.88
N GLN A 11 -37.65 -60.24 38.70
CA GLN A 11 -36.60 -60.04 37.71
C GLN A 11 -35.82 -58.78 38.04
N VAL A 12 -34.52 -58.94 38.30
CA VAL A 12 -33.57 -57.83 38.50
C VAL A 12 -33.11 -57.41 37.09
N PHE A 13 -33.54 -56.25 36.61
CA PHE A 13 -32.99 -55.65 35.43
C PHE A 13 -31.68 -54.93 35.78
N LEU A 14 -30.55 -55.42 35.27
CA LEU A 14 -29.27 -54.76 35.28
C LEU A 14 -29.26 -53.67 34.18
N ILE A 15 -29.38 -52.39 34.58
CA ILE A 15 -29.21 -51.26 33.68
C ILE A 15 -27.70 -50.99 33.55
N ALA A 16 -27.12 -51.38 32.42
CA ALA A 16 -25.76 -51.01 32.06
C ALA A 16 -25.78 -49.55 31.58
N VAL A 17 -25.25 -48.63 32.44
CA VAL A 17 -25.04 -47.25 32.06
C VAL A 17 -23.78 -47.17 31.20
N PHE A 18 -23.93 -47.04 29.88
CA PHE A 18 -22.85 -46.70 28.99
C PHE A 18 -22.56 -45.19 29.12
N SER A 19 -21.55 -44.85 29.88
CA SER A 19 -21.00 -43.49 29.89
C SER A 19 -20.26 -43.24 28.57
N LEU A 20 -20.93 -42.55 27.66
CA LEU A 20 -20.29 -41.98 26.49
C LEU A 20 -19.32 -40.86 26.90
N PHE A 21 -18.05 -41.20 27.04
CA PHE A 21 -16.98 -40.21 27.12
C PHE A 21 -16.90 -39.53 25.77
N THR A 22 -17.55 -38.38 25.62
CA THR A 22 -17.28 -37.45 24.50
C THR A 22 -15.93 -36.80 24.78
N LEU A 23 -14.89 -37.31 24.13
CA LEU A 23 -13.61 -36.61 24.01
C LEU A 23 -13.87 -35.24 23.38
N PRO A 24 -13.48 -34.13 24.01
CA PRO A 24 -13.52 -32.84 23.33
C PRO A 24 -12.53 -32.91 22.17
N TRP A 25 -13.05 -32.80 20.94
CA TRP A 25 -12.23 -32.64 19.74
C TRP A 25 -11.49 -31.32 19.92
N ALA A 26 -10.23 -31.41 20.32
CA ALA A 26 -9.34 -30.24 20.35
C ALA A 26 -9.24 -29.71 18.92
N ARG A 27 -9.95 -28.64 18.63
CA ARG A 27 -9.68 -27.78 17.47
C ARG A 27 -8.29 -27.18 17.69
N SER A 28 -7.25 -27.91 17.35
CA SER A 28 -5.92 -27.36 17.14
C SER A 28 -5.87 -26.78 15.74
N GLY A 29 -6.37 -25.59 15.61
CA GLY A 29 -6.22 -24.72 14.49
C GLY A 29 -6.23 -23.32 15.05
N THR A 30 -5.05 -22.79 15.37
CA THR A 30 -4.89 -21.34 15.54
C THR A 30 -5.11 -20.76 14.16
N ASP A 31 -6.36 -20.39 13.86
CA ASP A 31 -6.71 -19.45 12.79
C ASP A 31 -6.13 -18.07 13.16
N GLN A 32 -4.81 -18.00 13.26
CA GLN A 32 -4.12 -16.72 13.18
C GLN A 32 -4.31 -16.28 11.71
N PRO A 33 -4.97 -15.16 11.46
CA PRO A 33 -5.06 -14.65 10.11
C PRO A 33 -3.64 -14.60 9.54
N LEU A 34 -3.43 -15.20 8.36
CA LEU A 34 -2.13 -15.21 7.70
C LEU A 34 -1.57 -13.79 7.72
N ARG A 35 -0.45 -13.60 8.41
CA ARG A 35 0.17 -12.28 8.57
C ARG A 35 0.57 -11.80 7.18
N VAL A 36 -0.09 -10.76 6.69
CA VAL A 36 0.26 -10.14 5.41
C VAL A 36 1.70 -9.63 5.49
N LEU A 37 2.56 -10.12 4.61
CA LEU A 37 3.94 -9.65 4.51
C LEU A 37 3.98 -8.31 3.78
N PRO A 38 4.49 -7.24 4.40
CA PRO A 38 4.65 -5.95 3.72
C PRO A 38 5.64 -6.04 2.55
N LEU A 39 5.27 -5.44 1.42
CA LEU A 39 6.03 -5.38 0.18
C LEU A 39 6.42 -3.94 -0.16
N PRO A 40 7.56 -3.43 0.36
CA PRO A 40 7.97 -2.02 0.21
C PRO A 40 8.19 -1.58 -1.24
N ALA A 41 8.43 -2.53 -2.15
CA ALA A 41 8.63 -2.27 -3.57
C ALA A 41 7.32 -2.25 -4.38
N ALA A 42 6.19 -2.59 -3.78
CA ALA A 42 4.90 -2.63 -4.48
C ALA A 42 4.16 -1.30 -4.38
N HIS A 43 3.73 -0.76 -5.53
CA HIS A 43 2.94 0.45 -5.66
C HIS A 43 1.64 0.15 -6.40
N ALA A 44 0.50 0.31 -5.73
CA ALA A 44 -0.83 0.17 -6.30
C ALA A 44 -1.19 1.43 -7.08
N HIS A 45 -1.07 1.36 -8.41
CA HIS A 45 -1.48 2.41 -9.32
C HIS A 45 -3.01 2.43 -9.43
N ASN A 46 -3.60 3.61 -9.57
CA ASN A 46 -5.06 3.77 -9.62
C ASN A 46 -5.80 2.97 -8.53
N ASP A 47 -5.26 2.90 -7.32
CA ASP A 47 -5.80 2.07 -6.23
C ASP A 47 -7.30 2.29 -5.98
N TYR A 48 -7.79 3.50 -6.22
CA TYR A 48 -9.21 3.88 -6.09
C TYR A 48 -10.15 3.20 -7.12
N GLU A 49 -9.61 2.55 -8.17
CA GLU A 49 -10.37 1.76 -9.15
C GLU A 49 -10.66 0.34 -8.65
N HIS A 50 -9.95 -0.15 -7.62
CA HIS A 50 -10.21 -1.46 -7.03
C HIS A 50 -11.56 -1.49 -6.30
N LYS A 51 -12.10 -2.70 -6.12
CA LYS A 51 -13.39 -2.91 -5.47
C LYS A 51 -13.42 -2.35 -4.05
N ARG A 52 -12.32 -2.48 -3.31
CA ARG A 52 -12.12 -1.95 -1.96
C ARG A 52 -10.85 -1.09 -1.96
N PRO A 53 -10.91 0.18 -2.41
CA PRO A 53 -9.75 1.07 -2.41
C PRO A 53 -8.99 1.02 -1.09
N LEU A 54 -7.66 1.13 -1.13
CA LEU A 54 -6.75 0.94 -0.02
C LEU A 54 -6.72 -0.52 0.50
N PHE A 55 -7.85 -1.10 0.82
CA PHE A 55 -7.90 -2.41 1.49
C PHE A 55 -7.42 -3.54 0.59
N ASP A 56 -7.77 -3.53 -0.71
CA ASP A 56 -7.29 -4.55 -1.64
C ASP A 56 -5.75 -4.50 -1.75
N ALA A 57 -5.15 -3.31 -1.84
CA ALA A 57 -3.71 -3.15 -1.83
C ALA A 57 -3.07 -3.59 -0.49
N LEU A 58 -3.67 -3.21 0.65
CA LEU A 58 -3.16 -3.60 1.96
C LEU A 58 -3.24 -5.11 2.21
N ASP A 59 -4.28 -5.79 1.72
CA ASP A 59 -4.43 -7.24 1.84
C ASP A 59 -3.39 -8.00 0.99
N HIS A 60 -2.85 -7.35 -0.06
CA HIS A 60 -1.73 -7.86 -0.86
C HIS A 60 -0.35 -7.39 -0.36
N GLY A 61 -0.28 -6.69 0.76
CA GLY A 61 0.98 -6.26 1.36
C GLY A 61 1.60 -4.99 0.76
N PHE A 62 0.91 -4.27 -0.09
CA PHE A 62 1.44 -3.08 -0.73
C PHE A 62 1.73 -1.98 0.30
N CYS A 63 2.93 -1.39 0.22
CA CYS A 63 3.35 -0.30 1.08
C CYS A 63 3.29 1.06 0.38
N SER A 64 2.72 1.13 -0.81
CA SER A 64 2.50 2.35 -1.56
C SER A 64 1.21 2.26 -2.37
N VAL A 65 0.38 3.31 -2.32
CA VAL A 65 -0.90 3.40 -3.01
C VAL A 65 -1.09 4.78 -3.65
N GLU A 66 -1.82 4.86 -4.75
CA GLU A 66 -2.11 6.10 -5.48
C GLU A 66 -3.59 6.48 -5.40
N ALA A 67 -3.85 7.75 -5.13
CA ALA A 67 -5.17 8.36 -5.14
C ALA A 67 -5.18 9.59 -6.06
N ASP A 68 -5.98 9.56 -7.13
CA ASP A 68 -6.24 10.73 -7.99
C ASP A 68 -7.26 11.64 -7.32
N VAL A 69 -6.93 12.93 -7.17
CA VAL A 69 -7.78 13.88 -6.46
C VAL A 69 -8.18 15.07 -7.30
N PHE A 70 -9.45 15.46 -7.15
CA PHE A 70 -10.04 16.67 -7.70
C PHE A 70 -10.52 17.57 -6.56
N LEU A 71 -10.11 18.83 -6.57
CA LEU A 71 -10.70 19.82 -5.67
C LEU A 71 -12.05 20.29 -6.22
N VAL A 72 -13.13 19.93 -5.55
CA VAL A 72 -14.50 20.30 -5.91
C VAL A 72 -15.20 20.91 -4.71
N LYS A 73 -15.57 22.19 -4.79
CA LYS A 73 -16.28 22.93 -3.71
C LYS A 73 -15.59 22.81 -2.33
N GLY A 74 -14.26 22.73 -2.31
CA GLY A 74 -13.47 22.65 -1.07
C GLY A 74 -13.21 21.23 -0.56
N GLU A 75 -13.77 20.19 -1.19
CA GLU A 75 -13.55 18.79 -0.87
C GLU A 75 -12.59 18.14 -1.88
N LEU A 76 -11.76 17.21 -1.42
CA LEU A 76 -10.84 16.42 -2.26
C LEU A 76 -11.53 15.12 -2.66
N LEU A 77 -12.22 15.14 -3.79
CA LEU A 77 -12.91 13.96 -4.33
C LEU A 77 -11.96 13.06 -5.10
N VAL A 78 -12.13 11.75 -4.98
CA VAL A 78 -11.26 10.74 -5.58
C VAL A 78 -11.93 10.10 -6.80
N GLY A 79 -11.19 10.03 -7.91
CA GLY A 79 -11.62 9.37 -9.16
C GLY A 79 -10.65 9.68 -10.30
N HIS A 80 -10.69 8.86 -11.38
CA HIS A 80 -9.81 9.03 -12.53
C HIS A 80 -10.21 10.20 -13.44
N THR A 81 -11.51 10.42 -13.59
CA THR A 81 -12.08 11.50 -14.38
C THR A 81 -13.15 12.25 -13.60
N PHE A 82 -13.44 13.49 -14.03
CA PHE A 82 -14.49 14.29 -13.40
C PHE A 82 -15.87 13.60 -13.38
N LEU A 83 -16.16 12.76 -14.38
CA LEU A 83 -17.43 12.03 -14.47
C LEU A 83 -17.57 10.89 -13.47
N GLN A 84 -16.47 10.40 -12.89
CA GLN A 84 -16.46 9.33 -11.89
C GLN A 84 -16.57 9.84 -10.45
N LEU A 85 -16.53 11.17 -10.26
CA LEU A 85 -16.53 11.74 -8.92
C LEU A 85 -17.87 11.51 -8.20
N GLN A 86 -17.78 11.08 -6.97
CA GLN A 86 -18.90 10.87 -6.04
C GLN A 86 -18.59 11.60 -4.74
N ARG A 87 -19.61 12.23 -4.14
CA ARG A 87 -19.42 13.06 -2.94
C ARG A 87 -18.89 12.29 -1.73
N GLU A 88 -19.24 11.01 -1.65
CA GLU A 88 -18.85 10.10 -0.57
C GLU A 88 -17.40 9.57 -0.72
N ARG A 89 -16.85 9.68 -1.92
CA ARG A 89 -15.51 9.19 -2.25
C ARG A 89 -14.48 10.31 -2.11
N THR A 90 -14.19 10.72 -0.89
CA THR A 90 -13.16 11.73 -0.58
C THR A 90 -11.83 11.07 -0.24
N LEU A 91 -10.73 11.84 -0.29
CA LEU A 91 -9.43 11.39 0.18
C LEU A 91 -9.48 10.96 1.66
N GLU A 92 -10.26 11.69 2.46
CA GLU A 92 -10.47 11.38 3.89
C GLU A 92 -11.18 10.04 4.04
N SER A 93 -12.34 9.85 3.40
CA SER A 93 -13.17 8.64 3.58
C SER A 93 -12.55 7.37 3.01
N LEU A 94 -11.85 7.45 1.87
CA LEU A 94 -11.27 6.27 1.22
C LEU A 94 -9.88 5.89 1.76
N TYR A 95 -9.09 6.88 2.24
CA TYR A 95 -7.70 6.64 2.62
C TYR A 95 -7.37 7.05 4.05
N LEU A 96 -7.58 8.33 4.42
CA LEU A 96 -7.02 8.85 5.67
C LEU A 96 -7.73 8.30 6.91
N ASP A 97 -9.07 8.23 6.92
CA ASP A 97 -9.85 7.66 8.02
C ASP A 97 -9.59 6.16 8.21
N PRO A 98 -9.64 5.32 7.15
CA PRO A 98 -9.29 3.91 7.26
C PRO A 98 -7.84 3.68 7.71
N LEU A 99 -6.88 4.47 7.22
CA LEU A 99 -5.49 4.38 7.65
C LEU A 99 -5.34 4.71 9.13
N ARG A 100 -5.95 5.80 9.61
CA ARG A 100 -5.92 6.18 11.03
C ARG A 100 -6.51 5.08 11.92
N ALA A 101 -7.65 4.50 11.52
CA ALA A 101 -8.26 3.39 12.25
C ALA A 101 -7.34 2.16 12.31
N ARG A 102 -6.74 1.77 11.17
CA ARG A 102 -5.83 0.64 11.08
C ARG A 102 -4.53 0.85 11.88
N ILE A 103 -3.94 2.04 11.80
CA ILE A 103 -2.73 2.41 12.55
C ILE A 103 -2.98 2.30 14.05
N LYS A 104 -4.14 2.80 14.52
CA LYS A 104 -4.55 2.66 15.93
C LYS A 104 -4.67 1.19 16.35
N GLN A 105 -5.27 0.34 15.52
CA GLN A 105 -5.41 -1.10 15.79
C GLN A 105 -4.08 -1.85 15.82
N ASN A 106 -3.11 -1.42 14.99
CA ASN A 106 -1.82 -2.08 14.81
C ASN A 106 -0.71 -1.50 15.71
N GLY A 107 -1.02 -0.64 16.67
CA GLY A 107 -0.04 -0.10 17.60
C GLY A 107 0.87 0.98 17.00
N GLY A 108 0.33 1.83 16.11
CA GLY A 108 1.03 2.99 15.56
C GLY A 108 1.57 2.80 14.13
N LYS A 109 1.28 1.67 13.47
CA LYS A 109 1.75 1.41 12.10
C LYS A 109 0.65 0.81 11.22
N VAL A 110 0.78 0.97 9.89
CA VAL A 110 -0.18 0.38 8.92
C VAL A 110 -0.10 -1.15 8.93
N TYR A 111 1.10 -1.70 8.96
CA TYR A 111 1.38 -3.12 9.20
C TYR A 111 2.08 -3.25 10.54
N LYS A 112 1.70 -4.23 11.35
CA LYS A 112 2.35 -4.49 12.63
C LYS A 112 3.85 -4.75 12.40
N ASP A 113 4.71 -3.93 12.98
CA ASP A 113 6.17 -3.95 12.80
C ASP A 113 6.63 -3.73 11.34
N GLY A 114 5.74 -3.19 10.49
CA GLY A 114 6.02 -2.94 9.08
C GLY A 114 6.60 -1.56 8.79
N PRO A 115 6.97 -1.31 7.51
CA PRO A 115 7.48 -0.02 7.06
C PRO A 115 6.38 1.04 6.98
N VAL A 116 6.80 2.29 6.75
CA VAL A 116 5.92 3.41 6.43
C VAL A 116 5.12 3.11 5.15
N LEU A 117 3.84 3.48 5.15
CA LEU A 117 3.02 3.48 3.94
C LEU A 117 3.22 4.81 3.19
N TRP A 118 3.39 4.72 1.87
CA TRP A 118 3.46 5.87 0.98
C TRP A 118 2.11 6.10 0.31
N LEU A 119 1.52 7.28 0.50
CA LEU A 119 0.30 7.70 -0.18
C LEU A 119 0.67 8.72 -1.26
N LEU A 120 0.62 8.31 -2.53
CA LEU A 120 0.75 9.20 -3.67
C LEU A 120 -0.60 9.86 -3.95
N VAL A 121 -0.63 11.18 -3.89
CA VAL A 121 -1.83 11.98 -4.21
C VAL A 121 -1.59 12.66 -5.55
N ASP A 122 -2.23 12.15 -6.61
CA ASP A 122 -2.13 12.71 -7.95
C ASP A 122 -3.20 13.79 -8.15
N VAL A 123 -2.75 15.04 -8.23
CA VAL A 123 -3.61 16.22 -8.34
C VAL A 123 -4.06 16.43 -9.77
N LYS A 124 -5.38 16.34 -10.02
CA LYS A 124 -5.99 16.50 -11.35
C LYS A 124 -6.53 17.93 -11.62
N THR A 125 -6.71 18.74 -10.58
CA THR A 125 -7.21 20.12 -10.67
C THR A 125 -6.08 21.15 -10.56
N GLU A 126 -6.40 22.44 -10.40
CA GLU A 126 -5.40 23.51 -10.30
C GLU A 126 -4.46 23.27 -9.13
N ALA A 127 -3.16 23.40 -9.37
CA ALA A 127 -2.09 22.97 -8.47
C ALA A 127 -2.15 23.64 -7.10
N LYS A 128 -2.17 24.96 -7.07
CA LYS A 128 -2.01 25.73 -5.83
C LYS A 128 -3.19 25.60 -4.90
N SER A 129 -4.40 25.79 -5.39
CA SER A 129 -5.63 25.69 -4.59
C SER A 129 -5.84 24.27 -4.07
N THR A 130 -5.56 23.25 -4.93
CA THR A 130 -5.68 21.86 -4.52
C THR A 130 -4.65 21.48 -3.49
N TYR A 131 -3.39 21.93 -3.65
CA TYR A 131 -2.35 21.70 -2.66
C TYR A 131 -2.69 22.36 -1.32
N GLN A 132 -3.21 23.59 -1.32
CA GLN A 132 -3.64 24.28 -0.10
C GLN A 132 -4.79 23.57 0.62
N ALA A 133 -5.74 23.00 -0.15
CA ALA A 133 -6.81 22.19 0.42
C ALA A 133 -6.27 20.89 1.01
N LEU A 134 -5.36 20.22 0.29
CA LEU A 134 -4.70 19.01 0.75
C LEU A 134 -3.90 19.24 2.05
N ASP A 135 -3.12 20.30 2.11
CA ASP A 135 -2.33 20.63 3.30
C ASP A 135 -3.23 20.83 4.53
N LYS A 136 -4.37 21.51 4.37
CA LYS A 136 -5.37 21.68 5.44
C LYS A 136 -5.99 20.34 5.87
N VAL A 137 -6.25 19.44 4.92
CA VAL A 137 -6.76 18.09 5.22
C VAL A 137 -5.70 17.32 5.98
N LEU A 138 -4.46 17.23 5.46
CA LEU A 138 -3.39 16.47 6.09
C LEU A 138 -3.04 16.95 7.50
N ALA A 139 -3.16 18.25 7.77
CA ALA A 139 -2.95 18.82 9.10
C ALA A 139 -3.89 18.21 10.16
N LYS A 140 -5.11 17.80 9.80
CA LYS A 140 -6.05 17.09 10.70
C LYS A 140 -5.61 15.66 11.02
N TYR A 141 -4.67 15.11 10.24
CA TYR A 141 -4.12 13.77 10.36
C TYR A 141 -2.66 13.76 10.78
N SER A 142 -2.20 14.85 11.42
CA SER A 142 -0.81 15.00 11.89
C SER A 142 -0.38 13.97 12.93
N ASP A 143 -1.32 13.19 13.46
CA ASP A 143 -1.08 12.05 14.34
C ASP A 143 -0.64 10.77 13.61
N ILE A 144 -0.81 10.72 12.28
CA ILE A 144 -0.43 9.57 11.45
C ILE A 144 0.41 9.93 10.23
N VAL A 145 0.43 11.21 9.82
CA VAL A 145 1.11 11.68 8.60
C VAL A 145 2.43 12.34 8.95
N SER A 146 3.49 11.91 8.26
CA SER A 146 4.83 12.51 8.36
C SER A 146 4.81 14.02 8.11
N VAL A 147 5.63 14.75 8.83
CA VAL A 147 5.64 16.22 8.79
C VAL A 147 7.06 16.75 8.68
N VAL A 148 7.23 17.84 7.94
CA VAL A 148 8.42 18.68 7.97
C VAL A 148 8.08 19.94 8.76
N LYS A 149 8.86 20.23 9.81
CA LYS A 149 8.76 21.45 10.62
C LYS A 149 10.13 22.13 10.65
N GLU A 150 10.21 23.39 10.22
CA GLU A 150 11.45 24.17 10.18
C GLU A 150 12.62 23.39 9.53
N GLY A 151 12.35 22.71 8.40
CA GLY A 151 13.31 21.91 7.65
C GLY A 151 13.67 20.54 8.26
N LYS A 152 13.09 20.16 9.40
CA LYS A 152 13.28 18.86 10.03
C LYS A 152 12.13 17.92 9.69
N PHE A 153 12.46 16.77 9.13
CA PHE A 153 11.49 15.69 8.81
C PHE A 153 11.25 14.82 10.03
N ALA A 154 10.00 14.65 10.40
CA ALA A 154 9.54 13.69 11.39
C ALA A 154 8.68 12.65 10.67
N GLU A 155 9.14 11.39 10.68
CA GLU A 155 8.45 10.26 10.05
C GLU A 155 7.34 9.75 10.97
N GLU A 156 6.16 9.54 10.37
CA GLU A 156 5.01 8.88 10.96
C GLU A 156 4.60 7.66 10.12
N ALA A 157 3.48 7.04 10.45
CA ALA A 157 3.03 5.80 9.80
C ALA A 157 2.72 5.96 8.30
N VAL A 158 2.41 7.18 7.84
CA VAL A 158 2.07 7.51 6.45
C VAL A 158 2.92 8.67 5.96
N THR A 159 3.59 8.52 4.83
CA THR A 159 4.26 9.63 4.13
C THR A 159 3.50 9.94 2.85
N VAL A 160 3.11 11.20 2.68
CA VAL A 160 2.34 11.67 1.53
C VAL A 160 3.28 12.29 0.50
N VAL A 161 3.06 11.98 -0.78
CA VAL A 161 3.77 12.56 -1.94
C VAL A 161 2.76 13.08 -2.93
N VAL A 162 2.91 14.33 -3.37
CA VAL A 162 2.03 14.98 -4.34
C VAL A 162 2.58 14.85 -5.74
N SER A 163 1.78 14.28 -6.65
CA SER A 163 2.05 14.15 -8.08
C SER A 163 1.02 14.93 -8.93
N GLY A 164 1.00 14.69 -10.25
CA GLY A 164 0.11 15.38 -11.17
C GLY A 164 0.41 16.87 -11.29
N ASN A 165 -0.59 17.71 -11.05
CA ASN A 165 -0.46 19.17 -11.00
C ASN A 165 0.18 19.59 -9.67
N ARG A 166 1.51 19.63 -9.61
CA ARG A 166 2.29 19.82 -8.39
C ARG A 166 2.55 21.30 -8.08
N ALA A 167 2.24 21.74 -6.87
CA ALA A 167 2.56 23.07 -6.38
C ALA A 167 3.95 23.09 -5.70
N LYS A 168 5.03 22.78 -6.44
CA LYS A 168 6.39 22.61 -5.88
C LYS A 168 6.90 23.86 -5.19
N ALA A 169 6.68 25.04 -5.74
CA ALA A 169 7.14 26.30 -5.16
C ALA A 169 6.42 26.62 -3.84
N GLU A 170 5.12 26.39 -3.79
CA GLU A 170 4.31 26.54 -2.57
C GLU A 170 4.78 25.57 -1.47
N ALA A 171 4.99 24.31 -1.83
CA ALA A 171 5.47 23.30 -0.89
C ALA A 171 6.87 23.64 -0.34
N ALA A 172 7.78 24.11 -1.20
CA ALA A 172 9.13 24.50 -0.80
C ALA A 172 9.16 25.70 0.15
N ALA A 173 8.21 26.61 0.02
CA ALA A 173 8.12 27.83 0.85
C ALA A 173 7.52 27.58 2.24
N GLN A 174 6.89 26.42 2.49
CA GLN A 174 6.23 26.15 3.77
C GLN A 174 7.23 25.82 4.89
N LYS A 175 7.03 26.41 6.06
CA LYS A 175 7.76 26.06 7.30
C LYS A 175 7.23 24.79 7.95
N VAL A 176 5.94 24.51 7.79
CA VAL A 176 5.29 23.27 8.21
C VAL A 176 4.64 22.66 6.97
N ARG A 177 4.96 21.42 6.66
CA ARG A 177 4.50 20.73 5.45
C ARG A 177 4.27 19.25 5.73
N TYR A 178 3.14 18.71 5.24
CA TYR A 178 2.72 17.33 5.44
C TYR A 178 2.93 16.42 4.21
N ALA A 179 3.43 16.95 3.10
CA ALA A 179 3.66 16.18 1.89
C ALA A 179 4.99 16.54 1.21
N GLY A 180 5.66 15.56 0.62
CA GLY A 180 6.70 15.75 -0.37
C GLY A 180 6.11 15.97 -1.76
N ILE A 181 6.97 16.25 -2.73
CA ILE A 181 6.61 16.45 -4.14
C ILE A 181 7.28 15.36 -4.98
N ASP A 182 6.51 14.72 -5.83
CA ASP A 182 7.01 13.76 -6.82
C ASP A 182 7.84 14.49 -7.88
N GLY A 183 9.15 14.27 -7.91
CA GLY A 183 10.08 14.84 -8.89
C GLY A 183 9.91 14.24 -10.28
N ARG A 184 10.65 14.78 -11.25
CA ARG A 184 10.72 14.30 -12.64
C ARG A 184 12.19 14.13 -13.03
N ALA A 185 12.44 13.62 -14.24
CA ALA A 185 13.80 13.43 -14.76
C ALA A 185 14.67 14.70 -14.68
N ALA A 186 14.06 15.88 -14.83
CA ALA A 186 14.74 17.17 -14.67
C ALA A 186 15.23 17.43 -13.22
N ASP A 187 14.65 16.73 -12.24
CA ASP A 187 15.00 16.85 -10.82
C ASP A 187 16.04 15.80 -10.36
N LEU A 188 16.54 14.91 -11.23
CA LEU A 188 17.46 13.83 -10.89
C LEU A 188 18.71 14.33 -10.12
N ASP A 189 19.31 15.43 -10.60
CA ASP A 189 20.50 16.03 -10.02
C ASP A 189 20.20 17.27 -9.15
N SER A 190 18.92 17.49 -8.79
CA SER A 190 18.52 18.60 -7.95
C SER A 190 19.15 18.51 -6.55
N THR A 191 19.55 19.64 -5.99
CA THR A 191 20.06 19.76 -4.61
C THR A 191 18.96 20.01 -3.57
N GLU A 192 17.70 20.03 -3.99
CA GLU A 192 16.56 20.14 -3.07
C GLU A 192 16.58 19.01 -2.02
N PRO A 193 16.15 19.28 -0.80
CA PRO A 193 16.15 18.28 0.26
C PRO A 193 15.28 17.05 -0.12
N VAL A 194 15.72 15.85 0.27
CA VAL A 194 15.01 14.60 -0.01
C VAL A 194 13.57 14.60 0.53
N HIS A 195 13.33 15.24 1.67
CA HIS A 195 11.98 15.38 2.21
C HIS A 195 11.05 16.29 1.38
N LEU A 196 11.62 17.14 0.48
CA LEU A 196 10.83 17.90 -0.50
C LEU A 196 10.62 17.10 -1.79
N LEU A 197 11.67 16.43 -2.28
CA LEU A 197 11.64 15.59 -3.47
C LEU A 197 12.02 14.15 -3.12
N PRO A 198 11.15 13.40 -2.43
CA PRO A 198 11.46 12.04 -1.99
C PRO A 198 11.52 11.02 -3.13
N TRP A 199 10.82 11.30 -4.24
CA TRP A 199 10.71 10.42 -5.40
C TRP A 199 11.10 11.14 -6.67
N ILE A 200 11.47 10.33 -7.68
CA ILE A 200 11.53 10.72 -9.09
C ILE A 200 10.64 9.73 -9.85
N SER A 201 9.55 10.23 -10.41
CA SER A 201 8.65 9.44 -11.26
C SER A 201 8.72 9.89 -12.71
N GLU A 202 8.72 8.91 -13.63
CA GLU A 202 8.67 9.18 -15.07
C GLU A 202 7.80 8.19 -15.84
N SER A 203 7.35 8.59 -17.02
CA SER A 203 6.71 7.67 -17.94
C SER A 203 7.74 6.69 -18.51
N TRP A 204 7.48 5.39 -18.36
CA TRP A 204 8.29 4.36 -19.01
C TRP A 204 8.38 4.62 -20.52
N THR A 205 7.24 4.90 -21.14
CA THR A 205 7.14 5.07 -22.60
C THR A 205 7.85 6.30 -23.12
N ALA A 206 8.11 7.31 -22.28
CA ALA A 206 8.91 8.48 -22.65
C ALA A 206 10.42 8.17 -22.68
N HIS A 207 10.87 7.16 -21.96
CA HIS A 207 12.28 6.84 -21.80
C HIS A 207 12.70 5.54 -22.48
N PHE A 208 11.79 4.55 -22.57
CA PHE A 208 12.10 3.19 -23.03
C PHE A 208 11.11 2.72 -24.09
N ARG A 209 11.64 2.00 -25.10
CA ARG A 209 10.83 1.39 -26.17
C ARG A 209 10.52 -0.07 -25.90
N TRP A 210 11.40 -0.73 -25.13
CA TRP A 210 11.21 -2.13 -24.78
C TRP A 210 9.92 -2.36 -23.97
N ARG A 211 9.18 -3.44 -24.31
CA ARG A 211 7.87 -3.77 -23.74
C ARG A 211 7.83 -5.13 -23.05
N GLY A 212 9.00 -5.74 -22.81
CA GLY A 212 9.10 -7.05 -22.19
C GLY A 212 9.18 -8.21 -23.20
N ASP A 213 9.30 -7.92 -24.50
CA ASP A 213 9.46 -8.95 -25.53
C ASP A 213 10.95 -9.22 -25.77
N GLY A 214 11.35 -10.47 -25.49
CA GLY A 214 12.77 -10.83 -25.53
C GLY A 214 13.63 -10.12 -24.49
N PRO A 215 14.96 -10.18 -24.61
CA PRO A 215 15.87 -9.49 -23.68
C PRO A 215 15.80 -7.97 -23.84
N MET A 216 15.88 -7.25 -22.71
CA MET A 216 15.98 -5.79 -22.76
C MET A 216 17.29 -5.38 -23.45
N PRO A 217 17.24 -4.44 -24.43
CA PRO A 217 18.46 -3.94 -25.09
C PRO A 217 19.46 -3.35 -24.09
N ASP A 218 20.73 -3.65 -24.22
CA ASP A 218 21.77 -3.22 -23.27
C ASP A 218 21.84 -1.69 -23.11
N VAL A 219 21.60 -0.95 -24.17
CA VAL A 219 21.54 0.53 -24.13
C VAL A 219 20.41 1.01 -23.23
N GLU A 220 19.21 0.41 -23.33
CA GLU A 220 18.08 0.77 -22.48
C GLU A 220 18.30 0.32 -21.03
N ARG A 221 18.89 -0.86 -20.83
CA ARG A 221 19.27 -1.36 -19.48
C ARG A 221 20.30 -0.44 -18.82
N ALA A 222 21.31 0.01 -19.56
CA ALA A 222 22.31 0.96 -19.05
C ALA A 222 21.67 2.31 -18.69
N LYS A 223 20.75 2.81 -19.53
CA LYS A 223 19.99 4.04 -19.28
C LYS A 223 19.13 3.92 -18.02
N LEU A 224 18.45 2.78 -17.81
CA LEU A 224 17.62 2.52 -16.61
C LEU A 224 18.48 2.57 -15.35
N ARG A 225 19.61 1.85 -15.35
CA ARG A 225 20.56 1.83 -14.21
C ARG A 225 21.14 3.21 -13.93
N ASP A 226 21.48 3.98 -14.96
CA ASP A 226 22.00 5.35 -14.78
C ASP A 226 20.95 6.27 -14.15
N PHE A 227 19.69 6.18 -14.59
CA PHE A 227 18.58 6.93 -14.03
C PHE A 227 18.41 6.65 -12.54
N VAL A 228 18.35 5.38 -12.16
CA VAL A 228 18.19 4.96 -10.75
C VAL A 228 19.39 5.39 -9.91
N ARG A 229 20.62 5.14 -10.40
CA ARG A 229 21.85 5.55 -9.71
C ARG A 229 21.89 7.05 -9.41
N ARG A 230 21.47 7.90 -10.36
CA ARG A 230 21.42 9.36 -10.19
C ARG A 230 20.38 9.78 -9.14
N ALA A 231 19.19 9.19 -9.15
CA ALA A 231 18.18 9.44 -8.13
C ALA A 231 18.68 9.02 -6.73
N HIS A 232 19.25 7.80 -6.62
CA HIS A 232 19.75 7.25 -5.36
C HIS A 232 20.93 8.04 -4.80
N LYS A 233 21.80 8.64 -5.66
CA LYS A 233 22.88 9.54 -5.22
C LYS A 233 22.36 10.70 -4.33
N HIS A 234 21.11 11.11 -4.53
CA HIS A 234 20.47 12.16 -3.75
C HIS A 234 19.43 11.61 -2.75
N GLY A 235 19.44 10.30 -2.46
CA GLY A 235 18.52 9.64 -1.51
C GLY A 235 17.07 9.55 -1.99
N ARG A 236 16.81 9.69 -3.29
CA ARG A 236 15.48 9.70 -3.87
C ARG A 236 15.08 8.35 -4.41
N ARG A 237 13.84 7.94 -4.17
CA ARG A 237 13.26 6.72 -4.73
C ARG A 237 12.86 6.92 -6.18
N VAL A 238 12.81 5.83 -6.95
CA VAL A 238 12.42 5.83 -8.35
C VAL A 238 11.15 5.03 -8.58
N ARG A 239 10.23 5.59 -9.36
CA ARG A 239 9.03 4.95 -9.89
C ARG A 239 8.90 5.23 -11.38
N PHE A 240 8.51 4.22 -12.15
CA PHE A 240 8.05 4.42 -13.53
C PHE A 240 6.56 4.08 -13.62
N TRP A 241 5.75 4.99 -14.19
CA TRP A 241 4.37 4.73 -14.57
C TRP A 241 4.28 4.35 -16.05
N ALA A 242 3.13 3.82 -16.50
CA ALA A 242 2.94 3.23 -17.83
C ALA A 242 3.98 2.15 -18.20
N THR A 243 4.50 1.44 -17.21
CA THR A 243 5.30 0.24 -17.45
C THR A 243 4.41 -0.88 -17.98
N PRO A 244 4.89 -1.71 -18.94
CA PRO A 244 4.18 -2.95 -19.23
C PRO A 244 4.10 -3.84 -17.99
N GLU A 245 2.91 -4.28 -17.64
CA GLU A 245 2.66 -5.11 -16.45
C GLU A 245 2.97 -6.58 -16.75
N ARG A 246 4.25 -6.89 -16.84
CA ARG A 246 4.81 -8.19 -17.20
C ARG A 246 5.96 -8.56 -16.28
N VAL A 247 6.07 -9.82 -15.96
CA VAL A 247 7.13 -10.37 -15.08
C VAL A 247 8.53 -10.04 -15.61
N GLU A 248 8.73 -10.06 -16.94
CA GLU A 248 10.01 -9.71 -17.57
C GLU A 248 10.41 -8.27 -17.27
N VAL A 249 9.45 -7.34 -17.31
CA VAL A 249 9.69 -5.93 -17.00
C VAL A 249 9.95 -5.75 -15.51
N TRP A 250 9.17 -6.39 -14.66
CA TRP A 250 9.39 -6.35 -13.20
C TRP A 250 10.76 -6.89 -12.79
N LYS A 251 11.27 -7.93 -13.48
CA LYS A 251 12.63 -8.44 -13.28
C LYS A 251 13.71 -7.40 -13.60
N GLU A 252 13.58 -6.71 -14.75
CA GLU A 252 14.55 -5.66 -15.13
C GLU A 252 14.46 -4.44 -14.18
N LEU A 253 13.26 -4.03 -13.75
CA LEU A 253 13.08 -2.97 -12.76
C LEU A 253 13.77 -3.34 -11.44
N ARG A 254 13.58 -4.57 -10.93
CA ARG A 254 14.23 -5.05 -9.70
C ARG A 254 15.74 -5.16 -9.86
N ALA A 255 16.22 -5.67 -11.00
CA ALA A 255 17.65 -5.80 -11.28
C ALA A 255 18.38 -4.45 -11.46
N ALA A 256 17.61 -3.37 -11.69
CA ALA A 256 18.09 -2.00 -11.77
C ALA A 256 17.88 -1.22 -10.46
N ASP A 257 17.41 -1.87 -9.38
CA ASP A 257 17.10 -1.28 -8.08
C ASP A 257 16.03 -0.17 -8.14
N VAL A 258 15.04 -0.29 -9.05
CA VAL A 258 13.87 0.57 -9.02
C VAL A 258 13.08 0.31 -7.73
N ASP A 259 12.79 1.37 -6.99
CA ASP A 259 12.23 1.27 -5.65
C ASP A 259 10.76 0.86 -5.63
N LEU A 260 9.97 1.35 -6.61
CA LEU A 260 8.53 1.16 -6.66
C LEU A 260 8.12 0.58 -8.01
N ILE A 261 7.60 -0.63 -7.99
CA ILE A 261 6.99 -1.27 -9.16
C ILE A 261 5.52 -0.91 -9.20
N ASN A 262 5.15 -0.15 -10.23
CA ASN A 262 3.81 0.37 -10.47
C ASN A 262 2.95 -0.69 -11.16
N THR A 263 1.76 -0.98 -10.62
CA THR A 263 0.84 -1.97 -11.23
C THR A 263 -0.62 -1.77 -10.82
N ASP A 264 -1.53 -2.18 -11.71
CA ASP A 264 -2.96 -2.39 -11.42
C ASP A 264 -3.24 -3.87 -11.06
N LYS A 265 -2.22 -4.77 -11.19
CA LYS A 265 -2.33 -6.21 -10.98
C LYS A 265 -1.76 -6.64 -9.64
N LEU A 266 -2.48 -6.35 -8.55
CA LEU A 266 -2.00 -6.52 -7.18
C LEU A 266 -1.52 -7.94 -6.88
N ALA A 267 -2.34 -8.96 -7.19
CA ALA A 267 -2.03 -10.35 -6.87
C ALA A 267 -0.82 -10.88 -7.68
N GLU A 268 -0.70 -10.47 -8.96
CA GLU A 268 0.41 -10.90 -9.81
C GLU A 268 1.74 -10.32 -9.31
N LEU A 269 1.77 -9.02 -8.96
CA LEU A 269 2.98 -8.41 -8.42
C LEU A 269 3.33 -8.95 -7.03
N GLN A 270 2.34 -9.20 -6.17
CA GLN A 270 2.55 -9.84 -4.88
C GLN A 270 3.27 -11.19 -5.05
N SER A 271 2.72 -12.07 -5.90
CA SER A 271 3.31 -13.40 -6.17
C SER A 271 4.75 -13.27 -6.66
N PHE A 272 5.00 -12.39 -7.64
CA PHE A 272 6.33 -12.12 -8.17
C PHE A 272 7.33 -11.68 -7.09
N LEU A 273 6.95 -10.75 -6.22
CA LEU A 273 7.85 -10.22 -5.19
C LEU A 273 8.14 -11.26 -4.10
N LEU A 274 7.15 -12.06 -3.69
CA LEU A 274 7.31 -13.12 -2.69
C LEU A 274 8.21 -14.25 -3.20
N GLU A 275 8.05 -14.69 -4.44
CA GLU A 275 8.92 -15.71 -5.05
C GLU A 275 10.39 -15.27 -5.15
N ASN A 276 10.64 -13.98 -5.38
CA ASN A 276 12.00 -13.46 -5.48
C ASN A 276 12.64 -13.19 -4.11
N ALA A 277 11.87 -12.90 -3.07
CA ALA A 277 12.37 -12.80 -1.70
C ALA A 277 12.92 -14.14 -1.20
N THR A 278 12.19 -15.23 -1.43
CA THR A 278 12.61 -16.59 -1.01
C THR A 278 13.85 -17.13 -1.74
N LYS A 279 14.14 -16.63 -2.94
CA LYS A 279 15.36 -16.99 -3.71
C LYS A 279 16.59 -16.25 -3.20
N SER A 280 16.44 -15.01 -2.73
CA SER A 280 17.55 -14.21 -2.19
C SER A 280 18.05 -14.73 -0.83
N GLU A 281 17.21 -15.38 -0.04
CA GLU A 281 17.58 -15.97 1.25
C GLU A 281 18.31 -17.33 1.13
N LYS A 282 18.28 -17.95 -0.06
CA LYS A 282 18.88 -19.26 -0.32
C LYS A 282 20.26 -19.22 -1.02
N ASN A 283 20.73 -18.03 -1.39
CA ASN A 283 22.03 -17.78 -2.01
C ASN A 283 22.93 -16.96 -1.05
#